data_fbf0762e06c2d9b98cd367bd1f27e7dd
#
_entry.id   fbf0762e06c2d9b98cd367bd1f27e7dd
#
_cell.length_a   1.000
_cell.length_b   1.000
_cell.length_c   1.000
_cell.angle_alpha   90.00
_cell.angle_beta   90.00
_cell.angle_gamma   90.00
#
_symmetry.space_group_name_H-M   'P 1'
#
loop_
_entity.id
_entity.type
_entity.pdbx_description
1 polymer ?
#
loop_
_entity_poly.entity_id
_entity_poly.type
_entity_poly.pdbx_seq_one_letter_code
_entity_poly.pdbx_strand_id
1 'polypeptide(L)'
;LLARQGLMLGVAESCTGGELSSRITDVAGASAWFDRGAVTYSNRSKMEMLAVPEDVLRAHGAVSEETAAAMAEGLKKASGASIAVAITGIAGPGGGSPEKPVGTVFIALAAEGGVSAHERHISRDRVGFKQFVAWTALDLVRRHLLGA
;
A
#
# COMPACT_ATOMS: atom_id res chain seq x y z
N LEU A 1 -3.23 16.42 -9.01
CA LEU A 1 -1.96 16.75 -8.35
C LEU A 1 -0.81 16.03 -9.06
N LEU A 2 -0.76 14.70 -9.10
CA LEU A 2 0.33 13.94 -9.74
C LEU A 2 0.65 14.42 -11.15
N ALA A 3 -0.35 14.47 -12.03
CA ALA A 3 -0.18 14.94 -13.41
C ALA A 3 0.37 16.37 -13.50
N ARG A 4 -0.07 17.27 -12.62
CA ARG A 4 0.41 18.67 -12.59
C ARG A 4 1.87 18.78 -12.16
N GLN A 5 2.33 17.85 -11.33
CA GLN A 5 3.69 17.83 -10.81
C GLN A 5 4.63 16.94 -11.63
N GLY A 6 4.10 16.28 -12.66
CA GLY A 6 4.87 15.36 -13.50
C GLY A 6 5.35 14.12 -12.76
N LEU A 7 4.63 13.70 -11.71
CA LEU A 7 4.99 12.58 -10.85
C LEU A 7 4.24 11.31 -11.23
N MET A 8 4.92 10.17 -11.14
CA MET A 8 4.36 8.84 -11.36
C MET A 8 4.08 8.14 -10.04
N LEU A 9 2.95 7.44 -9.94
CA LEU A 9 2.51 6.65 -8.80
C LEU A 9 2.56 5.15 -9.12
N GLY A 10 3.14 4.36 -8.20
CA GLY A 10 2.99 2.92 -8.15
C GLY A 10 2.24 2.50 -6.89
N VAL A 11 1.50 1.38 -6.91
CA VAL A 11 0.83 0.85 -5.72
C VAL A 11 1.08 -0.65 -5.53
N ALA A 12 1.33 -1.06 -4.29
CA ALA A 12 1.47 -2.46 -3.88
C ALA A 12 0.36 -2.81 -2.91
N GLU A 13 -0.42 -3.82 -3.24
CA GLU A 13 -1.61 -4.20 -2.50
C GLU A 13 -1.52 -5.62 -1.97
N SER A 14 -1.93 -5.82 -0.73
CA SER A 14 -2.12 -7.15 -0.14
C SER A 14 -3.61 -7.34 0.18
N CYS A 15 -4.07 -6.96 1.37
CA CYS A 15 -5.44 -7.17 1.82
C CYS A 15 -6.51 -6.47 0.97
N THR A 16 -6.18 -5.43 0.25
CA THR A 16 -7.10 -4.71 -0.66
C THR A 16 -7.30 -5.41 -2.01
N GLY A 17 -6.34 -6.25 -2.43
CA GLY A 17 -6.50 -7.16 -3.56
C GLY A 17 -6.81 -6.49 -4.89
N GLY A 18 -6.28 -5.29 -5.17
CA GLY A 18 -6.50 -4.53 -6.40
C GLY A 18 -7.51 -3.39 -6.27
N GLU A 19 -8.14 -3.20 -5.11
CA GLU A 19 -9.14 -2.14 -4.91
C GLU A 19 -8.57 -0.74 -5.13
N LEU A 20 -7.33 -0.48 -4.67
CA LEU A 20 -6.68 0.81 -4.86
C LEU A 20 -6.35 1.04 -6.34
N SER A 21 -5.78 0.06 -7.03
CA SER A 21 -5.49 0.12 -8.47
C SER A 21 -6.76 0.36 -9.28
N SER A 22 -7.86 -0.33 -8.94
CA SER A 22 -9.16 -0.15 -9.59
C SER A 22 -9.64 1.30 -9.48
N ARG A 23 -9.63 1.87 -8.26
CA ARG A 23 -10.05 3.27 -8.04
C ARG A 23 -9.19 4.29 -8.76
N ILE A 24 -7.90 4.04 -8.87
CA ILE A 24 -6.99 4.90 -9.64
C ILE A 24 -7.39 4.90 -11.11
N THR A 25 -7.68 3.74 -11.66
CA THR A 25 -8.01 3.57 -13.08
C THR A 25 -9.45 3.96 -13.44
N ASP A 26 -10.33 4.19 -12.45
CA ASP A 26 -11.63 4.83 -12.67
C ASP A 26 -11.48 6.29 -13.15
N VAL A 27 -10.31 6.89 -12.94
CA VAL A 27 -10.03 8.26 -13.38
C VAL A 27 -9.52 8.24 -14.82
N ALA A 28 -10.27 8.83 -15.75
CA ALA A 28 -9.85 8.96 -17.13
C ALA A 28 -8.49 9.71 -17.22
N GLY A 29 -7.57 9.18 -18.03
CA GLY A 29 -6.22 9.73 -18.16
C GLY A 29 -5.24 9.31 -17.07
N ALA A 30 -5.57 8.33 -16.25
CA ALA A 30 -4.69 7.80 -15.19
C ALA A 30 -3.32 7.35 -15.73
N SER A 31 -3.24 6.89 -16.97
CA SER A 31 -1.98 6.46 -17.62
C SER A 31 -0.90 7.53 -17.66
N ALA A 32 -1.27 8.81 -17.53
CA ALA A 32 -0.30 9.91 -17.49
C ALA A 32 0.45 10.02 -16.14
N TRP A 33 -0.01 9.33 -15.09
CA TRP A 33 0.54 9.45 -13.73
C TRP A 33 0.50 8.16 -12.91
N PHE A 34 -0.08 7.10 -13.43
CA PHE A 34 -0.11 5.77 -12.80
C PHE A 34 0.74 4.79 -13.60
N ASP A 35 1.79 4.25 -12.98
CA ASP A 35 2.70 3.31 -13.63
C ASP A 35 2.19 1.88 -13.54
N ARG A 36 1.97 1.40 -12.32
CA ARG A 36 1.54 0.01 -12.07
C ARG A 36 0.92 -0.21 -10.71
N GLY A 37 0.11 -1.26 -10.63
CA GLY A 37 -0.35 -1.87 -9.38
C GLY A 37 0.15 -3.32 -9.28
N ALA A 38 0.70 -3.70 -8.14
CA ALA A 38 1.14 -5.05 -7.84
C ALA A 38 0.30 -5.63 -6.69
N VAL A 39 -0.44 -6.71 -6.95
CA VAL A 39 -1.15 -7.45 -5.90
C VAL A 39 -0.23 -8.56 -5.37
N THR A 40 0.39 -8.31 -4.22
CA THR A 40 1.33 -9.22 -3.56
C THR A 40 0.67 -9.84 -2.33
N TYR A 41 -0.24 -10.78 -2.57
CA TYR A 41 -1.13 -11.32 -1.55
C TYR A 41 -0.45 -12.31 -0.61
N SER A 42 0.52 -13.08 -1.10
CA SER A 42 1.32 -14.02 -0.31
C SER A 42 2.67 -13.43 0.09
N ASN A 43 3.32 -14.01 1.12
CA ASN A 43 4.69 -13.66 1.48
C ASN A 43 5.66 -13.90 0.32
N ARG A 44 5.47 -15.00 -0.41
CA ARG A 44 6.26 -15.32 -1.59
C ARG A 44 6.18 -14.21 -2.64
N SER A 45 4.98 -13.75 -2.98
CA SER A 45 4.82 -12.67 -3.98
C SER A 45 5.40 -11.34 -3.50
N LYS A 46 5.38 -11.05 -2.18
CA LYS A 46 6.06 -9.88 -1.62
C LYS A 46 7.57 -9.93 -1.84
N MET A 47 8.16 -11.11 -1.65
CA MET A 47 9.61 -11.31 -1.91
C MET A 47 9.94 -11.26 -3.40
N GLU A 48 9.19 -11.98 -4.24
CA GLU A 48 9.48 -12.10 -5.66
C GLU A 48 9.25 -10.80 -6.44
N MET A 49 8.17 -10.09 -6.18
CA MET A 49 7.77 -8.91 -6.95
C MET A 49 8.30 -7.59 -6.38
N LEU A 50 8.49 -7.53 -5.06
CA LEU A 50 8.85 -6.30 -4.35
C LEU A 50 10.19 -6.40 -3.62
N ALA A 51 10.87 -7.54 -3.69
CA ALA A 51 12.11 -7.81 -2.98
C ALA A 51 12.01 -7.54 -1.46
N VAL A 52 10.84 -7.76 -0.85
CA VAL A 52 10.69 -7.68 0.60
C VAL A 52 11.62 -8.71 1.24
N PRO A 53 12.51 -8.31 2.16
CA PRO A 53 13.44 -9.24 2.79
C PRO A 53 12.72 -10.34 3.58
N GLU A 54 13.15 -11.58 3.46
CA GLU A 54 12.57 -12.72 4.16
C GLU A 54 12.67 -12.56 5.68
N ASP A 55 13.75 -12.00 6.18
CA ASP A 55 13.98 -11.73 7.59
C ASP A 55 12.99 -10.70 8.17
N VAL A 56 12.60 -9.70 7.39
CA VAL A 56 11.53 -8.75 7.76
C VAL A 56 10.21 -9.49 7.94
N LEU A 57 9.82 -10.33 6.98
CA LEU A 57 8.60 -11.12 7.06
C LEU A 57 8.62 -12.10 8.23
N ARG A 58 9.77 -12.72 8.50
CA ARG A 58 9.94 -13.67 9.61
C ARG A 58 9.91 -12.97 10.97
N ALA A 59 10.51 -11.80 11.10
CA ALA A 59 10.61 -11.07 12.37
C ALA A 59 9.33 -10.32 12.72
N HIS A 60 8.65 -9.72 11.73
CA HIS A 60 7.53 -8.78 11.93
C HIS A 60 6.20 -9.29 11.37
N GLY A 61 6.22 -10.33 10.53
CA GLY A 61 5.04 -10.86 9.86
C GLY A 61 4.63 -10.02 8.64
N ALA A 62 3.66 -10.55 7.91
CA ALA A 62 3.14 -9.89 6.70
C ALA A 62 2.41 -8.56 6.98
N VAL A 63 1.80 -8.45 8.16
CA VAL A 63 1.03 -7.27 8.59
C VAL A 63 1.82 -6.52 9.65
N SER A 64 2.66 -5.61 9.21
CA SER A 64 3.53 -4.80 10.07
C SER A 64 3.96 -3.52 9.36
N GLU A 65 4.43 -2.56 10.13
CA GLU A 65 5.00 -1.31 9.63
C GLU A 65 6.21 -1.59 8.74
N GLU A 66 7.09 -2.47 9.20
CA GLU A 66 8.32 -2.85 8.51
C GLU A 66 8.04 -3.53 7.15
N THR A 67 7.04 -4.42 7.12
CA THR A 67 6.65 -5.07 5.86
C THR A 67 5.99 -4.07 4.91
N ALA A 68 5.12 -3.18 5.39
CA ALA A 68 4.52 -2.15 4.55
C ALA A 68 5.59 -1.20 3.96
N ALA A 69 6.55 -0.77 4.78
CA ALA A 69 7.66 0.07 4.33
C ALA A 69 8.50 -0.63 3.27
N ALA A 70 8.92 -1.89 3.52
CA ALA A 70 9.70 -2.68 2.57
C ALA A 70 8.95 -2.90 1.24
N MET A 71 7.62 -3.12 1.30
CA MET A 71 6.78 -3.22 0.10
C MET A 71 6.78 -1.92 -0.72
N ALA A 72 6.63 -0.76 -0.06
CA ALA A 72 6.61 0.54 -0.73
C ALA A 72 7.97 0.87 -1.37
N GLU A 73 9.06 0.67 -0.63
CA GLU A 73 10.41 0.89 -1.14
C GLU A 73 10.74 -0.05 -2.29
N GLY A 74 10.40 -1.34 -2.16
CA GLY A 74 10.60 -2.34 -3.19
C GLY A 74 9.86 -2.01 -4.48
N LEU A 75 8.60 -1.59 -4.38
CA LEU A 75 7.82 -1.16 -5.54
C LEU A 75 8.40 0.10 -6.18
N LYS A 76 8.76 1.11 -5.39
CA LYS A 76 9.38 2.35 -5.88
C LYS A 76 10.64 2.04 -6.69
N LYS A 77 11.49 1.17 -6.16
CA LYS A 77 12.72 0.73 -6.84
C LYS A 77 12.44 -0.06 -8.12
N ALA A 78 11.48 -0.99 -8.09
CA ALA A 78 11.14 -1.84 -9.23
C ALA A 78 10.43 -1.08 -10.37
N SER A 79 9.62 -0.07 -10.04
CA SER A 79 8.87 0.71 -11.02
C SER A 79 9.60 1.95 -11.52
N GLY A 80 10.51 2.52 -10.72
CA GLY A 80 11.05 3.85 -10.95
C GLY A 80 10.03 4.97 -10.73
N ALA A 81 8.86 4.68 -10.17
CA ALA A 81 7.84 5.68 -9.87
C ALA A 81 8.36 6.71 -8.84
N SER A 82 7.90 7.94 -8.95
CA SER A 82 8.26 9.02 -8.03
C SER A 82 7.74 8.74 -6.61
N ILE A 83 6.54 8.17 -6.54
CA ILE A 83 5.84 7.81 -5.29
C ILE A 83 5.36 6.37 -5.41
N ALA A 84 5.57 5.59 -4.36
CA ALA A 84 4.97 4.27 -4.23
C ALA A 84 4.19 4.16 -2.92
N VAL A 85 2.99 3.59 -2.97
CA VAL A 85 2.15 3.31 -1.80
C VAL A 85 1.99 1.82 -1.64
N ALA A 86 2.15 1.32 -0.43
CA ALA A 86 1.94 -0.08 -0.11
C ALA A 86 0.92 -0.27 1.01
N ILE A 87 0.14 -1.35 0.91
CA ILE A 87 -0.91 -1.69 1.87
C ILE A 87 -0.77 -3.15 2.28
N THR A 88 -0.72 -3.39 3.59
CA THR A 88 -0.85 -4.74 4.17
C THR A 88 -1.74 -4.68 5.40
N GLY A 89 -2.60 -5.69 5.61
CA GLY A 89 -3.57 -5.63 6.71
C GLY A 89 -4.42 -6.88 6.83
N ILE A 90 -5.32 -6.86 7.80
CA ILE A 90 -6.23 -7.95 8.16
C ILE A 90 -7.67 -7.49 7.92
N ALA A 91 -8.21 -7.85 6.76
CA ALA A 91 -9.56 -7.43 6.36
C ALA A 91 -10.69 -8.19 7.08
N GLY A 92 -10.38 -9.33 7.69
CA GLY A 92 -11.38 -10.16 8.34
C GLY A 92 -12.25 -10.98 7.37
N PRO A 93 -13.25 -11.72 7.93
CA PRO A 93 -13.63 -11.81 9.37
C PRO A 93 -12.63 -12.55 10.24
N GLY A 94 -11.75 -13.38 9.67
CA GLY A 94 -10.71 -14.13 10.38
C GLY A 94 -9.32 -13.49 10.23
N GLY A 95 -8.30 -14.14 10.82
CA GLY A 95 -6.89 -13.80 10.67
C GLY A 95 -6.34 -12.78 11.67
N GLY A 96 -7.18 -12.27 12.58
CA GLY A 96 -6.74 -11.39 13.66
C GLY A 96 -6.12 -12.12 14.84
N SER A 97 -5.34 -11.40 15.63
CA SER A 97 -4.81 -11.80 16.92
C SER A 97 -5.05 -10.70 17.96
N PRO A 98 -4.82 -10.94 19.27
CA PRO A 98 -4.93 -9.89 20.27
C PRO A 98 -4.03 -8.69 19.98
N GLU A 99 -2.83 -8.92 19.45
CA GLU A 99 -1.84 -7.87 19.13
C GLU A 99 -2.17 -7.16 17.81
N LYS A 100 -2.76 -7.90 16.86
CA LYS A 100 -3.16 -7.39 15.53
C LYS A 100 -4.59 -7.84 15.23
N PRO A 101 -5.60 -7.17 15.80
CA PRO A 101 -7.00 -7.55 15.58
C PRO A 101 -7.45 -7.34 14.13
N VAL A 102 -8.55 -7.98 13.75
CA VAL A 102 -9.21 -7.70 12.45
C VAL A 102 -9.46 -6.19 12.31
N GLY A 103 -9.18 -5.64 11.16
CA GLY A 103 -9.23 -4.21 10.91
C GLY A 103 -7.87 -3.51 11.00
N THR A 104 -6.84 -4.17 11.52
CA THR A 104 -5.47 -3.63 11.52
C THR A 104 -4.94 -3.54 10.10
N VAL A 105 -4.43 -2.37 9.72
CA VAL A 105 -3.81 -2.12 8.42
C VAL A 105 -2.64 -1.16 8.55
N PHE A 106 -1.59 -1.43 7.81
CA PHE A 106 -0.44 -0.55 7.62
C PHE A 106 -0.42 -0.03 6.19
N ILE A 107 -0.28 1.28 6.05
CA ILE A 107 -0.18 1.97 4.76
C ILE A 107 1.15 2.71 4.77
N ALA A 108 2.03 2.38 3.84
CA ALA A 108 3.33 3.03 3.68
C ALA A 108 3.39 3.84 2.39
N LEU A 109 4.11 4.94 2.43
CA LEU A 109 4.40 5.80 1.30
C LEU A 109 5.90 6.01 1.19
N ALA A 110 6.47 5.61 0.06
CA ALA A 110 7.87 5.86 -0.30
C ALA A 110 7.94 6.95 -1.38
N ALA A 111 8.72 8.00 -1.12
CA ALA A 111 8.92 9.14 -2.03
C ALA A 111 10.37 9.59 -2.02
N GLU A 112 10.66 10.74 -2.60
CA GLU A 112 11.93 11.41 -2.38
C GLU A 112 12.06 11.80 -0.90
N GLY A 113 13.18 11.47 -0.27
CA GLY A 113 13.41 11.72 1.15
C GLY A 113 13.11 10.53 2.08
N GLY A 114 12.58 9.42 1.57
CA GLY A 114 12.43 8.19 2.35
C GLY A 114 11.05 7.55 2.31
N VAL A 115 10.79 6.73 3.32
CA VAL A 115 9.53 6.01 3.50
C VAL A 115 8.90 6.36 4.83
N SER A 116 7.59 6.50 4.85
CA SER A 116 6.77 6.58 6.06
C SER A 116 5.74 5.47 6.07
N ALA A 117 5.43 4.92 7.24
CA ALA A 117 4.37 3.94 7.38
C ALA A 117 3.43 4.35 8.52
N HIS A 118 2.16 4.02 8.38
CA HIS A 118 1.09 4.44 9.28
C HIS A 118 0.18 3.27 9.58
N GLU A 119 0.04 2.97 10.86
CA GLU A 119 -0.97 2.02 11.34
C GLU A 119 -2.35 2.70 11.39
N ARG A 120 -3.37 1.94 11.01
CA ARG A 120 -4.78 2.30 11.17
C ARG A 120 -5.58 1.09 11.64
N HIS A 121 -6.68 1.36 12.33
CA HIS A 121 -7.66 0.34 12.68
C HIS A 121 -9.00 0.72 12.08
N ILE A 122 -9.54 -0.15 11.21
CA ILE A 122 -10.76 0.11 10.44
C ILE A 122 -11.78 -0.98 10.73
N SER A 123 -12.76 -0.65 11.55
CA SER A 123 -13.85 -1.57 11.96
C SER A 123 -14.98 -1.52 10.94
N ARG A 124 -14.90 -2.36 9.92
CA ARG A 124 -15.89 -2.54 8.85
C ARG A 124 -15.96 -4.00 8.43
N ASP A 125 -16.98 -4.38 7.69
CA ASP A 125 -16.98 -5.64 6.97
C ASP A 125 -15.85 -5.70 5.95
N ARG A 126 -15.56 -6.89 5.44
CA ARG A 126 -14.42 -7.11 4.53
C ARG A 126 -14.43 -6.20 3.29
N VAL A 127 -15.58 -6.01 2.68
CA VAL A 127 -15.70 -5.17 1.47
C VAL A 127 -15.52 -3.70 1.83
N GLY A 128 -16.22 -3.23 2.85
CA GLY A 128 -16.11 -1.86 3.35
C GLY A 128 -14.71 -1.53 3.87
N PHE A 129 -14.02 -2.49 4.51
CA PHE A 129 -12.63 -2.36 4.89
C PHE A 129 -11.73 -2.08 3.69
N LYS A 130 -11.79 -2.92 2.64
CA LYS A 130 -10.98 -2.75 1.42
C LYS A 130 -11.19 -1.37 0.77
N GLN A 131 -12.44 -0.97 0.65
CA GLN A 131 -12.82 0.31 0.07
C GLN A 131 -12.29 1.49 0.90
N PHE A 132 -12.47 1.44 2.21
CA PHE A 132 -12.03 2.52 3.10
C PHE A 132 -10.50 2.63 3.17
N VAL A 133 -9.81 1.49 3.17
CA VAL A 133 -8.33 1.45 3.12
C VAL A 133 -7.81 2.08 1.83
N ALA A 134 -8.42 1.77 0.68
CA ALA A 134 -8.03 2.37 -0.59
C ALA A 134 -8.20 3.90 -0.58
N TRP A 135 -9.32 4.42 -0.03
CA TRP A 135 -9.51 5.86 0.15
C TRP A 135 -8.46 6.48 1.10
N THR A 136 -8.15 5.81 2.19
CA THR A 136 -7.14 6.28 3.15
C THR A 136 -5.75 6.36 2.50
N ALA A 137 -5.40 5.39 1.66
CA ALA A 137 -4.15 5.39 0.92
C ALA A 137 -4.07 6.54 -0.09
N LEU A 138 -5.16 6.82 -0.82
CA LEU A 138 -5.24 7.97 -1.73
C LEU A 138 -5.14 9.30 -0.99
N ASP A 139 -5.77 9.42 0.19
CA ASP A 139 -5.65 10.62 1.03
C ASP A 139 -4.22 10.83 1.53
N LEU A 140 -3.50 9.77 1.87
CA LEU A 140 -2.09 9.85 2.24
C LEU A 140 -1.24 10.41 1.09
N VAL A 141 -1.44 9.93 -0.15
CA VAL A 141 -0.78 10.48 -1.33
C VAL A 141 -1.14 11.95 -1.54
N ARG A 142 -2.42 12.28 -1.42
CA ARG A 142 -2.91 13.66 -1.57
C ARG A 142 -2.24 14.61 -0.57
N ARG A 143 -2.20 14.22 0.70
CA ARG A 143 -1.53 15.02 1.76
C ARG A 143 -0.05 15.20 1.46
N HIS A 144 0.64 14.14 1.12
CA HIS A 144 2.06 14.20 0.75
C HIS A 144 2.30 15.21 -0.38
N LEU A 145 1.49 15.18 -1.43
CA LEU A 145 1.60 16.09 -2.58
C LEU A 145 1.25 17.55 -2.25
N LEU A 146 0.54 17.78 -1.16
CA LEU A 146 0.19 19.12 -0.66
C LEU A 146 1.17 19.62 0.43
N GLY A 147 2.12 18.80 0.87
CA GLY A 147 3.03 19.13 1.96
C GLY A 147 2.33 19.18 3.33
N ALA A 148 1.28 18.38 3.53
CA ALA A 148 0.43 18.38 4.72
C ALA A 148 0.53 17.07 5.53
#